data_28b79a5c73a3b727567ac76b346df3f3
#
_entry.id   28b79a5c73a3b727567ac76b346df3f3
#
_cell.length_a   1.000
_cell.length_b   1.000
_cell.length_c   1.000
_cell.angle_alpha   90.00
_cell.angle_beta   90.00
_cell.angle_gamma   90.00
#
_symmetry.space_group_name_H-M   'P 1'
#
loop_
_entity.id
_entity.type
_entity.pdbx_description
1 polymer ?
#
loop_
_entity_poly.entity_id
_entity_poly.type
_entity_poly.pdbx_seq_one_letter_code
_entity_poly.pdbx_strand_id
1 'polypeptide(L)'
;MLHRRFVPAIARAITLTAAGIAAVGLWNCASYPSAARDGTLGTLLSSPSRPSRSKPAASLGAILSGAPGTYIEQLLGDRDSTIERWPDRMAAPLRVWIDSTDALSGVQARFPTTVRAAFAEWAATGIPLRFIYVAGEHQADVRVHWTDHLDHKTGSTTWRTDRSGWLLSGDITLATHISNGQALDTRGMRTIALHEVGHALGLSHSVDGHDIMAPLVRVDGLSIPDRNTIKLLYSFPAGHVR
;
A
#
# COMPACT_ATOMS: atom_id res chain seq x y z
N MET A 1 -17.92 -58.75 12.58
CA MET A 1 -18.45 -57.95 11.47
C MET A 1 -19.12 -56.72 12.08
N LEU A 2 -18.42 -55.59 12.14
CA LEU A 2 -18.99 -54.28 12.58
C LEU A 2 -18.78 -53.28 11.44
N HIS A 3 -19.86 -52.94 10.77
CA HIS A 3 -19.89 -51.85 9.79
C HIS A 3 -19.80 -50.49 10.50
N ARG A 4 -18.71 -49.79 10.35
CA ARG A 4 -18.62 -48.35 10.68
C ARG A 4 -19.17 -47.56 9.50
N ARG A 5 -20.28 -46.89 9.74
CA ARG A 5 -20.89 -45.88 8.83
C ARG A 5 -20.04 -44.61 8.86
N PHE A 6 -19.50 -44.25 7.71
CA PHE A 6 -18.90 -42.94 7.46
C PHE A 6 -20.02 -41.91 7.36
N VAL A 7 -19.94 -40.83 8.18
CA VAL A 7 -20.78 -39.65 8.05
C VAL A 7 -19.92 -38.59 7.36
N PRO A 8 -20.32 -38.03 6.20
CA PRO A 8 -19.57 -36.95 5.58
C PRO A 8 -19.82 -35.64 6.33
N ALA A 9 -18.75 -34.96 6.70
CA ALA A 9 -18.79 -33.61 7.23
C ALA A 9 -19.18 -32.64 6.11
N ILE A 10 -20.27 -31.93 6.33
CA ILE A 10 -20.74 -30.87 5.43
C ILE A 10 -19.88 -29.63 5.70
N ALA A 11 -18.98 -29.31 4.79
CA ALA A 11 -18.27 -28.05 4.79
C ALA A 11 -19.24 -26.94 4.34
N ARG A 12 -19.55 -26.02 5.23
CA ARG A 12 -20.27 -24.79 4.88
C ARG A 12 -19.29 -23.80 4.27
N ALA A 13 -19.39 -23.61 2.97
CA ALA A 13 -18.72 -22.52 2.28
C ALA A 13 -19.44 -21.21 2.66
N ILE A 14 -18.72 -20.30 3.31
CA ILE A 14 -19.18 -18.91 3.51
C ILE A 14 -18.68 -18.12 2.32
N THR A 15 -19.58 -17.82 1.39
CA THR A 15 -19.32 -16.92 0.26
C THR A 15 -19.42 -15.49 0.77
N LEU A 16 -18.29 -14.82 0.97
CA LEU A 16 -18.26 -13.37 1.16
C LEU A 16 -18.29 -12.71 -0.22
N THR A 17 -19.46 -12.19 -0.58
CA THR A 17 -19.61 -11.24 -1.70
C THR A 17 -19.08 -9.88 -1.25
N ALA A 18 -17.94 -9.47 -1.79
CA ALA A 18 -17.47 -8.10 -1.69
C ALA A 18 -18.30 -7.22 -2.62
N ALA A 19 -19.23 -6.44 -2.08
CA ALA A 19 -19.94 -5.39 -2.80
C ALA A 19 -18.97 -4.20 -2.98
N GLY A 20 -18.39 -4.08 -4.17
CA GLY A 20 -17.68 -2.89 -4.59
C GLY A 20 -18.65 -1.76 -4.88
N ILE A 21 -18.65 -0.71 -4.07
CA ILE A 21 -19.33 0.55 -4.39
C ILE A 21 -18.38 1.37 -5.25
N ALA A 22 -18.60 1.34 -6.57
CA ALA A 22 -17.99 2.27 -7.49
C ALA A 22 -18.77 3.59 -7.42
N ALA A 23 -18.21 4.59 -6.77
CA ALA A 23 -18.72 5.96 -6.84
C ALA A 23 -18.21 6.61 -8.14
N VAL A 24 -19.06 6.63 -9.17
CA VAL A 24 -18.84 7.43 -10.38
C VAL A 24 -19.27 8.86 -10.08
N GLY A 25 -18.32 9.73 -9.82
CA GLY A 25 -18.56 11.17 -9.69
C GLY A 25 -18.74 11.83 -11.06
N LEU A 26 -19.95 12.19 -11.40
CA LEU A 26 -20.26 13.10 -12.52
C LEU A 26 -20.01 14.54 -12.08
N TRP A 27 -19.01 15.18 -12.67
CA TRP A 27 -18.80 16.61 -12.54
C TRP A 27 -19.75 17.36 -13.45
N ASN A 28 -20.62 18.15 -12.84
CA ASN A 28 -21.49 19.09 -13.54
C ASN A 28 -20.96 20.51 -13.31
N CYS A 29 -20.56 21.18 -14.39
CA CYS A 29 -20.22 22.59 -14.41
C CYS A 29 -21.49 23.42 -14.19
N ALA A 30 -21.50 24.27 -13.17
CA ALA A 30 -22.50 25.32 -13.05
C ALA A 30 -21.81 26.69 -12.89
N SER A 31 -22.26 27.59 -13.74
CA SER A 31 -21.77 28.94 -14.00
C SER A 31 -22.02 29.91 -12.85
N TYR A 32 -21.09 30.84 -12.67
CA TYR A 32 -21.25 32.02 -11.78
C TYR A 32 -22.06 33.12 -12.48
N PRO A 33 -22.92 33.84 -11.76
CA PRO A 33 -23.34 35.17 -12.18
C PRO A 33 -22.50 36.28 -11.51
N SER A 34 -22.08 37.20 -12.36
CA SER A 34 -21.47 38.49 -12.02
C SER A 34 -22.52 39.45 -11.40
N ALA A 35 -22.13 40.18 -10.38
CA ALA A 35 -22.83 41.41 -9.98
C ALA A 35 -21.82 42.51 -9.62
N ALA A 36 -21.97 43.61 -10.29
CA ALA A 36 -21.17 44.83 -10.19
C ALA A 36 -21.83 45.87 -9.32
N ARG A 37 -21.01 46.91 -8.95
CA ARG A 37 -21.33 48.27 -8.47
C ARG A 37 -21.55 48.41 -6.96
N ASP A 38 -21.10 49.46 -6.29
CA ASP A 38 -20.84 50.86 -6.62
C ASP A 38 -19.89 51.49 -5.60
N GLY A 39 -19.29 52.61 -6.02
CA GLY A 39 -18.27 53.35 -5.31
C GLY A 39 -18.77 54.27 -4.20
N THR A 40 -17.83 54.72 -3.41
CA THR A 40 -17.83 56.09 -2.82
C THR A 40 -16.42 56.50 -2.37
N LEU A 41 -16.03 57.72 -2.66
CA LEU A 41 -14.81 58.42 -2.24
C LEU A 41 -14.77 58.60 -0.71
N GLY A 42 -13.57 58.57 -0.15
CA GLY A 42 -13.38 59.14 1.18
C GLY A 42 -12.03 58.84 1.83
N THR A 43 -11.18 59.87 1.81
CA THR A 43 -10.23 60.23 2.89
C THR A 43 -8.89 59.50 3.00
N LEU A 44 -7.84 60.21 2.58
CA LEU A 44 -6.43 59.97 2.87
C LEU A 44 -6.15 60.00 4.37
N LEU A 45 -5.89 58.83 4.96
CA LEU A 45 -5.18 58.73 6.23
C LEU A 45 -4.02 57.76 6.03
N SER A 46 -2.81 58.27 6.32
CA SER A 46 -1.56 57.52 6.28
C SER A 46 -1.66 56.27 7.13
N SER A 47 -1.68 55.10 6.47
CA SER A 47 -1.64 53.80 7.15
C SER A 47 -0.21 53.48 7.55
N PRO A 48 0.03 52.99 8.76
CA PRO A 48 1.31 52.41 9.14
C PRO A 48 1.65 51.23 8.24
N SER A 49 2.90 51.15 7.83
CA SER A 49 3.46 50.07 7.00
C SER A 49 3.02 48.71 7.52
N ARG A 50 2.19 48.04 6.72
CA ARG A 50 1.76 46.66 6.96
C ARG A 50 3.00 45.77 7.00
N PRO A 51 3.21 44.95 8.04
CA PRO A 51 4.30 44.00 8.02
C PRO A 51 4.14 43.10 6.78
N SER A 52 5.22 42.94 6.06
CA SER A 52 5.33 42.02 4.89
C SER A 52 4.63 40.71 5.24
N ARG A 53 3.58 40.36 4.50
CA ARG A 53 2.97 39.04 4.60
C ARG A 53 4.07 38.02 4.29
N SER A 54 4.54 37.35 5.33
CA SER A 54 5.34 36.13 5.15
C SER A 54 4.58 35.23 4.18
N LYS A 55 5.25 34.81 3.11
CA LYS A 55 4.73 33.86 2.13
C LYS A 55 4.14 32.70 2.93
N PRO A 56 2.85 32.32 2.72
CA PRO A 56 2.29 31.19 3.47
C PRO A 56 3.21 29.99 3.29
N ALA A 57 3.57 29.33 4.39
CA ALA A 57 4.32 28.08 4.32
C ALA A 57 3.55 27.14 3.40
N ALA A 58 4.23 26.53 2.43
CA ALA A 58 3.61 25.54 1.56
C ALA A 58 2.98 24.46 2.43
N SER A 59 1.76 24.03 2.12
CA SER A 59 1.13 22.94 2.84
C SER A 59 1.98 21.68 2.67
N LEU A 60 1.93 20.77 3.65
CA LEU A 60 2.65 19.49 3.57
C LEU A 60 2.30 18.74 2.28
N GLY A 61 1.04 18.73 1.87
CA GLY A 61 0.59 18.17 0.60
C GLY A 61 1.30 18.79 -0.62
N ALA A 62 1.46 20.12 -0.66
CA ALA A 62 2.17 20.80 -1.75
C ALA A 62 3.68 20.48 -1.77
N ILE A 63 4.29 20.26 -0.61
CA ILE A 63 5.71 19.84 -0.52
C ILE A 63 5.86 18.42 -1.03
N LEU A 64 4.95 17.51 -0.67
CA LEU A 64 4.97 16.12 -1.07
C LEU A 64 4.68 15.94 -2.56
N SER A 65 3.68 16.64 -3.10
CA SER A 65 3.29 16.55 -4.51
C SER A 65 4.40 17.00 -5.49
N GLY A 66 5.36 17.81 -5.04
CA GLY A 66 6.49 18.27 -5.86
C GLY A 66 7.78 17.49 -5.66
N ALA A 67 7.80 16.38 -4.92
CA ALA A 67 9.03 15.65 -4.61
C ALA A 67 9.58 14.89 -5.83
N PRO A 68 10.69 15.34 -6.45
CA PRO A 68 11.21 14.74 -7.68
C PRO A 68 11.74 13.32 -7.42
N GLY A 69 11.61 12.46 -8.42
CA GLY A 69 12.10 11.08 -8.35
C GLY A 69 11.33 10.20 -7.36
N THR A 70 10.07 10.56 -7.10
CA THR A 70 9.11 9.76 -6.31
C THR A 70 7.76 9.72 -7.04
N TYR A 71 6.91 8.76 -6.69
CA TYR A 71 5.49 8.70 -7.10
C TYR A 71 4.54 8.98 -5.93
N ILE A 72 4.99 9.79 -4.95
CA ILE A 72 4.18 10.13 -3.78
C ILE A 72 2.88 10.86 -4.14
N GLU A 73 2.87 11.61 -5.26
CA GLU A 73 1.68 12.32 -5.75
C GLU A 73 0.58 11.32 -6.15
N GLN A 74 0.93 10.25 -6.88
CA GLN A 74 -0.01 9.18 -7.21
C GLN A 74 -0.56 8.54 -5.95
N LEU A 75 0.32 8.20 -5.00
CA LEU A 75 -0.07 7.61 -3.72
C LEU A 75 -1.07 8.48 -2.96
N LEU A 76 -0.82 9.80 -2.86
CA LEU A 76 -1.71 10.73 -2.20
C LEU A 76 -3.04 10.90 -2.96
N GLY A 77 -2.99 10.88 -4.30
CA GLY A 77 -4.19 10.91 -5.14
C GLY A 77 -5.10 9.70 -4.92
N ASP A 78 -4.52 8.50 -4.81
CA ASP A 78 -5.25 7.26 -4.58
C ASP A 78 -5.89 7.17 -3.19
N ARG A 79 -5.42 7.96 -2.21
CA ARG A 79 -5.77 7.85 -0.79
C ARG A 79 -6.36 9.14 -0.20
N ASP A 80 -6.99 9.95 -1.01
CA ASP A 80 -7.59 11.23 -0.57
C ASP A 80 -6.62 12.05 0.29
N SER A 81 -5.39 12.22 -0.21
CA SER A 81 -4.31 12.93 0.47
C SER A 81 -3.97 12.40 1.88
N THR A 82 -4.14 11.10 2.09
CA THR A 82 -3.84 10.45 3.38
C THR A 82 -2.57 9.62 3.29
N ILE A 83 -1.63 9.87 4.18
CA ILE A 83 -0.46 9.02 4.42
C ILE A 83 -0.89 7.82 5.27
N GLU A 84 -0.78 6.62 4.71
CA GLU A 84 -1.00 5.38 5.41
C GLU A 84 0.32 4.62 5.53
N ARG A 85 0.77 4.37 6.76
CA ARG A 85 2.00 3.65 7.03
C ARG A 85 2.04 3.03 8.42
N TRP A 86 2.97 2.14 8.65
CA TRP A 86 3.23 1.61 9.99
C TRP A 86 3.88 2.68 10.87
N PRO A 87 3.62 2.67 12.20
CA PRO A 87 4.43 3.42 13.15
C PRO A 87 5.89 2.92 13.12
N ASP A 88 6.80 3.67 13.73
CA ASP A 88 8.18 3.22 13.92
C ASP A 88 8.22 1.85 14.63
N ARG A 89 8.91 0.90 14.03
CA ARG A 89 9.03 -0.50 14.48
C ARG A 89 10.48 -0.92 14.71
N MET A 90 11.35 0.02 15.08
CA MET A 90 12.75 -0.29 15.40
C MET A 90 12.88 -0.96 16.78
N ALA A 91 12.19 -0.46 17.79
CA ALA A 91 12.19 -1.03 19.14
C ALA A 91 11.24 -2.24 19.28
N ALA A 92 10.08 -2.21 18.57
CA ALA A 92 9.08 -3.28 18.55
C ALA A 92 8.87 -3.76 17.11
N PRO A 93 9.67 -4.70 16.59
CA PRO A 93 9.62 -5.12 15.18
C PRO A 93 8.25 -5.60 14.74
N LEU A 94 7.92 -5.39 13.46
CA LEU A 94 6.74 -5.97 12.83
C LEU A 94 6.86 -7.48 12.81
N ARG A 95 5.81 -8.13 13.27
CA ARG A 95 5.70 -9.58 13.32
C ARG A 95 5.09 -10.06 12.01
N VAL A 96 5.85 -10.85 11.28
CA VAL A 96 5.42 -11.41 9.99
C VAL A 96 5.22 -12.91 10.16
N TRP A 97 4.06 -13.39 9.80
CA TRP A 97 3.79 -14.81 9.65
C TRP A 97 3.73 -15.13 8.16
N ILE A 98 4.40 -16.20 7.77
CA ILE A 98 4.37 -16.72 6.40
C ILE A 98 3.88 -18.15 6.52
N ASP A 99 2.80 -18.46 5.84
CA ASP A 99 2.26 -19.81 5.81
C ASP A 99 3.36 -20.81 5.39
N SER A 100 3.54 -21.84 6.22
CA SER A 100 4.54 -22.89 6.02
C SER A 100 3.89 -24.24 5.72
N THR A 101 2.72 -24.21 5.05
CA THR A 101 1.99 -25.44 4.73
C THR A 101 2.82 -26.39 3.87
N ASP A 102 2.61 -27.68 4.07
CA ASP A 102 3.21 -28.77 3.27
C ASP A 102 2.75 -28.78 1.79
N ALA A 103 1.87 -27.82 1.42
CA ALA A 103 1.39 -27.65 0.05
C ALA A 103 2.49 -27.18 -0.92
N LEU A 104 3.52 -26.49 -0.41
CA LEU A 104 4.63 -26.01 -1.23
C LEU A 104 5.69 -27.10 -1.42
N SER A 105 5.93 -27.49 -2.66
CA SER A 105 6.90 -28.53 -3.00
C SER A 105 7.85 -28.11 -4.11
N GLY A 106 8.94 -28.83 -4.31
CA GLY A 106 9.89 -28.54 -5.38
C GLY A 106 10.46 -27.11 -5.32
N VAL A 107 10.34 -26.37 -6.41
CA VAL A 107 10.81 -24.96 -6.50
C VAL A 107 10.03 -24.06 -5.51
N GLN A 108 8.75 -24.34 -5.29
CA GLN A 108 7.87 -23.57 -4.42
C GLN A 108 8.28 -23.63 -2.94
N ALA A 109 8.96 -24.69 -2.51
CA ALA A 109 9.51 -24.80 -1.15
C ALA A 109 10.48 -23.65 -0.79
N ARG A 110 10.97 -22.88 -1.79
CA ARG A 110 11.82 -21.71 -1.60
C ARG A 110 11.04 -20.40 -1.43
N PHE A 111 9.75 -20.38 -1.74
CA PHE A 111 8.93 -19.16 -1.72
C PHE A 111 8.88 -18.46 -0.37
N PRO A 112 8.75 -19.15 0.79
CA PRO A 112 8.81 -18.48 2.08
C PRO A 112 10.13 -17.72 2.32
N THR A 113 11.25 -18.30 1.88
CA THR A 113 12.57 -17.63 1.96
C THR A 113 12.65 -16.44 1.01
N THR A 114 12.07 -16.55 -0.19
CA THR A 114 11.99 -15.47 -1.18
C THR A 114 11.18 -14.29 -0.64
N VAL A 115 10.05 -14.55 0.01
CA VAL A 115 9.24 -13.51 0.64
C VAL A 115 10.00 -12.82 1.79
N ARG A 116 10.72 -13.59 2.63
CA ARG A 116 11.59 -12.99 3.67
C ARG A 116 12.65 -12.06 3.07
N ALA A 117 13.24 -12.45 1.95
CA ALA A 117 14.20 -11.61 1.23
C ALA A 117 13.55 -10.32 0.72
N ALA A 118 12.29 -10.33 0.27
CA ALA A 118 11.58 -9.13 -0.15
C ALA A 118 11.37 -8.15 1.01
N PHE A 119 10.96 -8.62 2.19
CA PHE A 119 10.88 -7.77 3.39
C PHE A 119 12.24 -7.17 3.78
N ALA A 120 13.31 -7.97 3.69
CA ALA A 120 14.66 -7.51 4.00
C ALA A 120 15.14 -6.43 3.00
N GLU A 121 14.80 -6.57 1.72
CA GLU A 121 15.16 -5.58 0.70
C GLU A 121 14.46 -4.23 0.91
N TRP A 122 13.19 -4.24 1.29
CA TRP A 122 12.49 -3.02 1.69
C TRP A 122 13.08 -2.41 2.96
N ALA A 123 13.39 -3.20 3.98
CA ALA A 123 14.05 -2.72 5.19
C ALA A 123 15.40 -2.06 4.89
N ALA A 124 16.17 -2.61 3.94
CA ALA A 124 17.45 -2.07 3.50
C ALA A 124 17.36 -0.68 2.84
N THR A 125 16.15 -0.20 2.52
CA THR A 125 15.96 1.20 2.09
C THR A 125 16.22 2.20 3.21
N GLY A 126 16.26 1.78 4.47
CA GLY A 126 16.50 2.64 5.63
C GLY A 126 15.23 3.20 6.26
N ILE A 127 14.06 2.64 5.96
CA ILE A 127 12.81 2.96 6.68
C ILE A 127 12.89 2.47 8.14
N PRO A 128 12.17 3.09 9.07
CA PRO A 128 12.24 2.74 10.51
C PRO A 128 11.42 1.48 10.83
N LEU A 129 11.62 0.42 10.05
CA LEU A 129 10.98 -0.88 10.24
C LEU A 129 12.01 -1.99 10.36
N ARG A 130 11.78 -2.86 11.34
CA ARG A 130 12.44 -4.17 11.47
C ARG A 130 11.38 -5.24 11.44
N PHE A 131 11.72 -6.41 10.95
CA PHE A 131 10.81 -7.55 10.84
C PHE A 131 11.33 -8.72 11.68
N ILE A 132 10.40 -9.42 12.34
CA ILE A 132 10.64 -10.73 12.96
C ILE A 132 9.59 -11.70 12.42
N TYR A 133 9.97 -12.96 12.33
CA TYR A 133 9.07 -14.00 11.82
C TYR A 133 8.53 -14.81 12.99
N VAL A 134 7.19 -14.96 13.04
CA VAL A 134 6.48 -15.67 14.10
C VAL A 134 5.93 -16.99 13.58
N ALA A 135 5.77 -17.95 14.48
CA ALA A 135 5.27 -19.28 14.11
C ALA A 135 3.74 -19.33 14.01
N GLY A 136 3.04 -18.49 14.77
CA GLY A 136 1.58 -18.47 14.82
C GLY A 136 0.99 -17.29 14.07
N GLU A 137 0.03 -17.57 13.19
CA GLU A 137 -0.70 -16.55 12.42
C GLU A 137 -1.32 -15.46 13.30
N HIS A 138 -1.94 -15.86 14.43
CA HIS A 138 -2.59 -14.95 15.38
C HIS A 138 -1.63 -13.97 16.07
N GLN A 139 -0.32 -14.21 16.00
CA GLN A 139 0.72 -13.34 16.56
C GLN A 139 1.18 -12.27 15.58
N ALA A 140 0.78 -12.37 14.30
CA ALA A 140 1.33 -11.56 13.23
C ALA A 140 0.63 -10.20 13.09
N ASP A 141 1.43 -9.20 12.75
CA ASP A 141 0.96 -7.91 12.25
C ASP A 141 0.75 -7.98 10.72
N VAL A 142 1.59 -8.75 10.01
CA VAL A 142 1.46 -9.03 8.57
C VAL A 142 1.40 -10.54 8.36
N ARG A 143 0.44 -11.01 7.58
CA ARG A 143 0.23 -12.42 7.23
C ARG A 143 0.46 -12.64 5.75
N VAL A 144 1.10 -13.73 5.39
CA VAL A 144 1.35 -14.14 4.01
C VAL A 144 0.76 -15.52 3.78
N HIS A 145 -0.18 -15.59 2.86
CA HIS A 145 -0.89 -16.80 2.47
C HIS A 145 -0.55 -17.20 1.04
N TRP A 146 -0.72 -18.47 0.73
CA TRP A 146 -0.56 -19.03 -0.60
C TRP A 146 -1.91 -19.43 -1.19
N THR A 147 -2.02 -19.30 -2.50
CA THR A 147 -3.11 -19.89 -3.29
C THR A 147 -2.56 -20.44 -4.60
N ASP A 148 -3.27 -21.37 -5.23
CA ASP A 148 -2.83 -21.87 -6.53
C ASP A 148 -2.83 -20.75 -7.57
N HIS A 149 -3.90 -19.99 -7.64
CA HIS A 149 -4.04 -18.87 -8.57
C HIS A 149 -5.00 -17.80 -8.02
N LEU A 150 -4.91 -16.62 -8.58
CA LEU A 150 -5.83 -15.50 -8.37
C LEU A 150 -6.38 -15.04 -9.73
N ASP A 151 -7.64 -14.63 -9.76
CA ASP A 151 -8.26 -14.14 -10.99
C ASP A 151 -7.56 -12.86 -11.47
N HIS A 152 -6.99 -12.93 -12.68
CA HIS A 152 -6.31 -11.83 -13.38
C HIS A 152 -5.11 -11.18 -12.66
N LYS A 153 -4.57 -11.79 -11.60
CA LYS A 153 -3.42 -11.29 -10.85
C LYS A 153 -2.60 -12.44 -10.24
N THR A 154 -1.42 -12.12 -9.74
CA THR A 154 -0.51 -13.08 -9.12
C THR A 154 -0.25 -12.80 -7.65
N GLY A 155 -0.68 -11.64 -7.17
CA GLY A 155 -0.63 -11.25 -5.78
C GLY A 155 -1.80 -10.36 -5.40
N SER A 156 -2.04 -10.20 -4.12
CA SER A 156 -3.04 -9.28 -3.57
C SER A 156 -2.69 -8.94 -2.14
N THR A 157 -2.72 -7.65 -1.83
CA THR A 157 -2.52 -7.16 -0.48
C THR A 157 -3.73 -6.38 0.01
N THR A 158 -4.18 -6.67 1.22
CA THR A 158 -5.20 -5.90 1.94
C THR A 158 -4.62 -5.46 3.28
N TRP A 159 -5.11 -4.34 3.79
CA TRP A 159 -4.66 -3.81 5.08
C TRP A 159 -5.79 -3.13 5.82
N ARG A 160 -5.56 -2.91 7.10
CA ARG A 160 -6.45 -2.12 7.96
C ARG A 160 -5.66 -0.96 8.53
N THR A 161 -6.31 0.20 8.59
CA THR A 161 -5.78 1.41 9.23
C THR A 161 -6.67 1.84 10.39
N ASP A 162 -6.13 2.63 11.29
CA ASP A 162 -6.92 3.44 12.19
C ASP A 162 -7.38 4.75 11.51
N ARG A 163 -8.14 5.57 12.24
CA ARG A 163 -8.65 6.85 11.73
C ARG A 163 -7.56 7.89 11.43
N SER A 164 -6.35 7.67 11.92
CA SER A 164 -5.19 8.52 11.71
C SER A 164 -4.27 8.01 10.60
N GLY A 165 -4.67 6.97 9.85
CA GLY A 165 -3.87 6.40 8.77
C GLY A 165 -2.75 5.46 9.23
N TRP A 166 -2.64 5.12 10.53
CA TRP A 166 -1.69 4.12 10.96
C TRP A 166 -2.13 2.72 10.56
N LEU A 167 -1.25 1.99 9.88
CA LEU A 167 -1.47 0.59 9.56
C LEU A 167 -1.51 -0.26 10.85
N LEU A 168 -2.51 -1.12 10.95
CA LEU A 168 -2.78 -1.99 12.09
C LEU A 168 -2.54 -3.46 11.76
N SER A 169 -2.85 -3.87 10.55
CA SER A 169 -2.62 -5.23 10.04
C SER A 169 -2.54 -5.25 8.52
N GLY A 170 -1.86 -6.25 7.97
CA GLY A 170 -1.79 -6.51 6.54
C GLY A 170 -1.92 -7.99 6.24
N ASP A 171 -2.58 -8.31 5.14
CA ASP A 171 -2.75 -9.68 4.63
C ASP A 171 -2.30 -9.71 3.17
N ILE A 172 -1.30 -10.52 2.88
CA ILE A 172 -0.74 -10.73 1.55
C ILE A 172 -1.16 -12.12 1.09
N THR A 173 -1.75 -12.23 -0.10
CA THR A 173 -2.02 -13.52 -0.76
C THR A 173 -1.19 -13.60 -2.03
N LEU A 174 -0.40 -14.66 -2.18
CA LEU A 174 0.49 -14.89 -3.31
C LEU A 174 0.05 -16.16 -4.06
N ALA A 175 -0.13 -16.04 -5.38
CA ALA A 175 -0.41 -17.19 -6.22
C ALA A 175 0.89 -17.98 -6.47
N THR A 176 0.78 -19.31 -6.54
CA THR A 176 1.89 -20.20 -6.89
C THR A 176 1.97 -20.46 -8.40
N HIS A 177 0.91 -20.12 -9.13
CA HIS A 177 0.79 -20.25 -10.58
C HIS A 177 0.25 -18.96 -11.21
N ILE A 178 0.62 -18.70 -12.45
CA ILE A 178 0.01 -17.64 -13.25
C ILE A 178 -1.33 -18.13 -13.85
N SER A 179 -2.12 -17.20 -14.39
CA SER A 179 -3.49 -17.47 -14.85
C SER A 179 -3.63 -18.57 -15.91
N ASN A 180 -2.56 -18.90 -16.66
CA ASN A 180 -2.54 -20.00 -17.61
C ASN A 180 -2.21 -21.38 -16.98
N GLY A 181 -2.07 -21.44 -15.65
CA GLY A 181 -1.73 -22.67 -14.91
C GLY A 181 -0.23 -22.99 -14.85
N GLN A 182 0.65 -22.15 -15.41
CA GLN A 182 2.09 -22.35 -15.31
C GLN A 182 2.56 -21.99 -13.89
N ALA A 183 3.34 -22.87 -13.26
CA ALA A 183 3.94 -22.63 -11.96
C ALA A 183 4.93 -21.45 -12.03
N LEU A 184 4.89 -20.59 -11.02
CA LEU A 184 5.89 -19.55 -10.86
C LEU A 184 7.24 -20.14 -10.49
N ASP A 185 8.29 -19.55 -11.04
CA ASP A 185 9.65 -19.78 -10.60
C ASP A 185 10.03 -18.84 -9.42
N THR A 186 11.22 -19.04 -8.88
CA THR A 186 11.70 -18.21 -7.76
C THR A 186 11.85 -16.73 -8.14
N ARG A 187 12.17 -16.42 -9.41
CA ARG A 187 12.30 -15.04 -9.89
C ARG A 187 10.94 -14.38 -9.97
N GLY A 188 9.96 -15.03 -10.57
CA GLY A 188 8.59 -14.54 -10.62
C GLY A 188 8.01 -14.32 -9.22
N MET A 189 8.22 -15.28 -8.30
CA MET A 189 7.80 -15.14 -6.90
C MET A 189 8.49 -13.95 -6.21
N ARG A 190 9.80 -13.73 -6.46
CA ARG A 190 10.52 -12.58 -5.91
C ARG A 190 9.90 -11.26 -6.36
N THR A 191 9.63 -11.14 -7.66
CA THR A 191 9.00 -9.95 -8.25
C THR A 191 7.67 -9.64 -7.59
N ILE A 192 6.78 -10.63 -7.50
CA ILE A 192 5.46 -10.47 -6.89
C ILE A 192 5.58 -10.17 -5.40
N ALA A 193 6.45 -10.86 -4.68
CA ALA A 193 6.66 -10.63 -3.25
C ALA A 193 7.16 -9.20 -2.97
N LEU A 194 8.08 -8.66 -3.78
CA LEU A 194 8.52 -7.27 -3.65
C LEU A 194 7.36 -6.30 -3.84
N HIS A 195 6.52 -6.51 -4.86
CA HIS A 195 5.36 -5.68 -5.14
C HIS A 195 4.34 -5.71 -3.97
N GLU A 196 3.93 -6.90 -3.57
CA GLU A 196 2.91 -7.05 -2.52
C GLU A 196 3.41 -6.58 -1.14
N VAL A 197 4.68 -6.81 -0.82
CA VAL A 197 5.28 -6.26 0.40
C VAL A 197 5.29 -4.73 0.34
N GLY A 198 5.56 -4.11 -0.82
CA GLY A 198 5.45 -2.65 -0.99
C GLY A 198 4.07 -2.12 -0.60
N HIS A 199 3.00 -2.78 -1.05
CA HIS A 199 1.62 -2.46 -0.63
C HIS A 199 1.41 -2.64 0.87
N ALA A 200 1.88 -3.74 1.44
CA ALA A 200 1.78 -4.01 2.88
C ALA A 200 2.54 -2.97 3.72
N LEU A 201 3.52 -2.28 3.14
CA LEU A 201 4.27 -1.18 3.78
C LEU A 201 3.67 0.20 3.54
N GLY A 202 2.58 0.29 2.78
CA GLY A 202 1.86 1.54 2.56
C GLY A 202 2.08 2.19 1.20
N LEU A 203 2.71 1.54 0.22
CA LEU A 203 2.83 2.08 -1.13
C LEU A 203 1.58 1.81 -1.97
N SER A 204 1.24 2.75 -2.84
CA SER A 204 0.30 2.58 -3.96
C SER A 204 1.05 2.21 -5.24
N HIS A 205 0.32 2.00 -6.33
CA HIS A 205 0.94 1.77 -7.62
C HIS A 205 1.71 2.99 -8.12
N SER A 206 2.81 2.74 -8.85
CA SER A 206 3.49 3.71 -9.70
C SER A 206 2.93 3.63 -11.12
N VAL A 207 2.93 4.76 -11.84
CA VAL A 207 2.56 4.78 -13.28
C VAL A 207 3.73 4.39 -14.19
N ASP A 208 4.96 4.33 -13.67
CA ASP A 208 6.15 3.95 -14.45
C ASP A 208 6.34 2.43 -14.44
N GLY A 209 6.31 1.80 -15.62
CA GLY A 209 6.53 0.35 -15.78
C GLY A 209 7.92 -0.15 -15.39
N HIS A 210 8.87 0.74 -15.06
CA HIS A 210 10.21 0.40 -14.56
C HIS A 210 10.28 0.33 -13.02
N ASP A 211 9.20 0.64 -12.33
CA ASP A 211 9.11 0.51 -10.88
C ASP A 211 8.56 -0.86 -10.48
N ILE A 212 8.99 -1.37 -9.32
CA ILE A 212 8.42 -2.61 -8.78
C ILE A 212 6.94 -2.42 -8.42
N MET A 213 6.53 -1.20 -8.09
CA MET A 213 5.15 -0.87 -7.76
C MET A 213 4.27 -0.56 -8.98
N ALA A 214 4.74 -0.82 -10.21
CA ALA A 214 3.88 -0.72 -11.39
C ALA A 214 2.75 -1.77 -11.35
N PRO A 215 1.51 -1.46 -11.81
CA PRO A 215 0.41 -2.44 -11.85
C PRO A 215 0.73 -3.69 -12.68
N LEU A 216 1.56 -3.54 -13.70
CA LEU A 216 2.12 -4.64 -14.49
C LEU A 216 3.64 -4.64 -14.30
N VAL A 217 4.11 -5.45 -13.36
CA VAL A 217 5.53 -5.50 -12.99
C VAL A 217 6.37 -6.16 -14.10
N ARG A 218 7.43 -5.48 -14.52
CA ARG A 218 8.38 -5.94 -15.57
C ARG A 218 9.82 -6.02 -15.10
N VAL A 219 10.06 -5.64 -13.85
CA VAL A 219 11.38 -5.59 -13.19
C VAL A 219 11.42 -6.57 -12.03
N ASP A 220 12.60 -6.91 -11.54
CA ASP A 220 12.78 -7.88 -10.45
C ASP A 220 13.52 -7.30 -9.24
N GLY A 221 13.52 -5.97 -9.10
CA GLY A 221 14.14 -5.27 -7.98
C GLY A 221 13.55 -3.87 -7.79
N LEU A 222 13.87 -3.26 -6.67
CA LEU A 222 13.40 -1.92 -6.32
C LEU A 222 14.10 -0.87 -7.19
N SER A 223 13.34 -0.03 -7.85
CA SER A 223 13.82 1.15 -8.56
C SER A 223 14.30 2.25 -7.59
N ILE A 224 14.91 3.31 -8.15
CA ILE A 224 15.22 4.52 -7.37
C ILE A 224 13.93 5.21 -6.89
N PRO A 225 12.88 5.42 -7.73
CA PRO A 225 11.61 5.95 -7.29
C PRO A 225 10.92 5.11 -6.19
N ASP A 226 10.94 3.77 -6.26
CA ASP A 226 10.42 2.91 -5.19
C ASP A 226 11.10 3.22 -3.84
N ARG A 227 12.43 3.25 -3.84
CA ARG A 227 13.24 3.53 -2.64
C ARG A 227 13.01 4.94 -2.10
N ASN A 228 12.91 5.92 -2.98
CA ASN A 228 12.70 7.31 -2.59
C ASN A 228 11.29 7.54 -2.06
N THR A 229 10.27 6.95 -2.71
CA THR A 229 8.88 7.09 -2.30
C THR A 229 8.66 6.48 -0.92
N ILE A 230 9.17 5.27 -0.65
CA ILE A 230 9.00 4.66 0.68
C ILE A 230 9.72 5.46 1.78
N LYS A 231 10.93 5.96 1.52
CA LYS A 231 11.66 6.83 2.46
C LYS A 231 10.88 8.10 2.75
N LEU A 232 10.35 8.74 1.71
CA LEU A 232 9.57 9.97 1.86
C LEU A 232 8.29 9.69 2.65
N LEU A 233 7.56 8.60 2.34
CA LEU A 233 6.38 8.16 3.06
C LEU A 233 6.66 8.01 4.57
N TYR A 234 7.80 7.43 4.93
CA TYR A 234 8.20 7.21 6.33
C TYR A 234 8.86 8.41 6.99
N SER A 235 9.11 9.50 6.27
CA SER A 235 9.61 10.76 6.84
C SER A 235 8.51 11.57 7.54
N PHE A 236 7.25 11.26 7.27
CA PHE A 236 6.09 11.99 7.81
C PHE A 236 5.23 11.08 8.69
N PRO A 237 4.48 11.64 9.64
CA PRO A 237 3.48 10.86 10.38
C PRO A 237 2.37 10.38 9.44
N ALA A 238 1.66 9.33 9.84
CA ALA A 238 0.42 8.94 9.17
C ALA A 238 -0.64 10.03 9.36
N GLY A 239 -1.59 10.10 8.43
CA GLY A 239 -2.71 11.01 8.48
C GLY A 239 -2.90 11.85 7.24
N HIS A 240 -3.95 12.68 7.27
CA HIS A 240 -4.30 13.55 6.17
C HIS A 240 -3.31 14.72 6.03
N VAL A 241 -2.78 14.91 4.81
CA VAL A 241 -1.87 16.01 4.48
C VAL A 241 -2.64 17.15 3.80
N ARG A 242 -2.72 18.27 4.48
CA ARG A 242 -3.38 19.50 4.00
C ARG A 242 -2.38 20.52 3.50
#